data_eaa43701d1faa5872c32ac715bea0a5f
#
_entry.id   eaa43701d1faa5872c32ac715bea0a5f
#
_cell.length_a   1.000
_cell.length_b   1.000
_cell.length_c   1.000
_cell.angle_alpha   90.00
_cell.angle_beta   90.00
_cell.angle_gamma   90.00
#
_symmetry.space_group_name_H-M   'P 1'
#
loop_
_entity.id
_entity.type
_entity.pdbx_description
1 polymer ?
#
loop_
_entity_poly.entity_id
_entity_poly.type
_entity_poly.pdbx_seq_one_letter_code
_entity_poly.pdbx_strand_id
1 'polypeptide(L)'
;MNDKINELLERVEAFKPKAAAEIEDFRIRMLGKKGELTALMEEFKSVAPELKREFGQKLNNLKNRTQERINALRGQLADAAGDSSQRIPDMSRPGSAEELGSRHPISLVTNQIVEVFSRLGYTVAEGPEIEDDWHVFSARNFPPEHPARDMQDTFFIAKNPDVLLRTHTSSIQVRTMERQKPPIRVICPGRVFRNEAISYRAHCIFHQIEGLYIDEGVSFADLKQSILYFAKEVFGENATIRMRPSYFPFTEPSAEVDVSCNLCGGKGCNVCKGTGWLEIMGCGMVDPNVLEANGIDSKKYSGFAFGMGVERIAMLKYGVKDLRLYFENDVRFLHQFDTVL
;
A
#
# COMPACT_ATOMS: atom_id res chain seq x y z
N MET A 1 72.07 43.39 -3.77
CA MET A 1 71.26 42.22 -4.13
C MET A 1 70.65 41.53 -2.90
N ASN A 2 71.43 41.25 -1.84
CA ASN A 2 70.87 40.69 -0.59
C ASN A 2 69.70 41.52 -0.05
N ASP A 3 69.85 42.83 0.03
CA ASP A 3 68.82 43.73 0.58
C ASP A 3 67.54 43.68 -0.25
N LYS A 4 67.64 43.61 -1.58
CA LYS A 4 66.46 43.44 -2.48
C LYS A 4 65.75 42.10 -2.27
N ILE A 5 66.48 41.00 -2.01
CA ILE A 5 65.90 39.69 -1.77
C ILE A 5 65.17 39.70 -0.41
N ASN A 6 65.75 40.28 0.61
CA ASN A 6 65.14 40.37 1.95
C ASN A 6 63.90 41.28 1.91
N GLU A 7 63.94 42.41 1.22
CA GLU A 7 62.79 43.29 1.04
C GLU A 7 61.61 42.58 0.33
N LEU A 8 61.92 41.80 -0.68
CA LEU A 8 60.90 41.03 -1.38
C LEU A 8 60.32 39.88 -0.52
N LEU A 9 61.15 39.23 0.29
CA LEU A 9 60.69 38.23 1.28
C LEU A 9 59.72 38.84 2.28
N GLU A 10 60.06 40.00 2.85
CA GLU A 10 59.18 40.70 3.80
C GLU A 10 57.84 41.09 3.13
N ARG A 11 57.89 41.58 1.89
CA ARG A 11 56.66 41.89 1.13
C ARG A 11 55.81 40.67 0.85
N VAL A 12 56.39 39.49 0.56
CA VAL A 12 55.69 38.24 0.37
C VAL A 12 55.00 37.78 1.66
N GLU A 13 55.69 37.88 2.81
CA GLU A 13 55.14 37.49 4.10
C GLU A 13 54.09 38.47 4.61
N ALA A 14 54.27 39.77 4.40
CA ALA A 14 53.31 40.81 4.78
C ALA A 14 52.04 40.85 3.92
N PHE A 15 52.01 40.19 2.78
CA PHE A 15 50.89 40.24 1.86
C PHE A 15 49.65 39.56 2.43
N LYS A 16 48.53 40.33 2.57
CA LYS A 16 47.24 39.91 3.10
C LYS A 16 46.16 40.32 2.11
N PRO A 17 45.81 39.48 1.17
CA PRO A 17 44.76 39.77 0.19
C PRO A 17 43.37 39.69 0.80
N LYS A 18 42.44 40.50 0.29
CA LYS A 18 41.02 40.49 0.64
C LYS A 18 40.16 39.76 -0.44
N ALA A 19 40.69 39.61 -1.62
CA ALA A 19 39.97 38.95 -2.73
C ALA A 19 40.91 38.05 -3.54
N ALA A 20 40.34 37.06 -4.20
CA ALA A 20 41.06 36.09 -5.05
C ALA A 20 41.77 36.79 -6.23
N ALA A 21 41.22 37.88 -6.75
CA ALA A 21 41.82 38.67 -7.83
C ALA A 21 43.18 39.32 -7.38
N GLU A 22 43.26 39.77 -6.15
CA GLU A 22 44.47 40.35 -5.57
C GLU A 22 45.61 39.32 -5.46
N ILE A 23 45.29 38.05 -5.21
CA ILE A 23 46.28 36.96 -5.20
C ILE A 23 46.84 36.71 -6.59
N GLU A 24 45.99 36.78 -7.61
CA GLU A 24 46.39 36.55 -9.00
C GLU A 24 47.27 37.73 -9.49
N ASP A 25 46.91 38.97 -9.18
CA ASP A 25 47.68 40.15 -9.47
C ASP A 25 49.04 40.11 -8.77
N PHE A 26 49.08 39.70 -7.52
CA PHE A 26 50.34 39.53 -6.82
C PHE A 26 51.22 38.43 -7.42
N ARG A 27 50.61 37.31 -7.82
CA ARG A 27 51.32 36.23 -8.53
C ARG A 27 51.95 36.71 -9.81
N ILE A 28 51.21 37.47 -10.64
CA ILE A 28 51.70 38.02 -11.90
C ILE A 28 52.84 39.01 -11.66
N ARG A 29 52.71 39.87 -10.62
CA ARG A 29 53.72 40.87 -10.29
C ARG A 29 55.03 40.23 -9.78
N MET A 30 54.93 39.17 -8.99
CA MET A 30 56.09 38.49 -8.42
C MET A 30 56.70 37.45 -9.35
N LEU A 31 55.88 36.55 -9.93
CA LEU A 31 56.30 35.35 -10.65
C LEU A 31 56.08 35.44 -12.18
N GLY A 32 55.46 36.50 -12.67
CA GLY A 32 55.16 36.66 -14.09
C GLY A 32 56.41 36.81 -14.97
N LYS A 33 56.27 36.73 -16.29
CA LYS A 33 57.38 36.87 -17.26
C LYS A 33 58.14 38.20 -17.14
N LYS A 34 57.51 39.26 -16.69
CA LYS A 34 58.07 40.57 -16.39
C LYS A 34 58.02 40.88 -14.88
N GLY A 35 57.91 39.86 -14.02
CA GLY A 35 57.79 40.01 -12.62
C GLY A 35 59.12 40.33 -11.92
N GLU A 36 59.02 40.83 -10.66
CA GLU A 36 60.15 41.28 -9.88
C GLU A 36 61.16 40.15 -9.62
N LEU A 37 60.70 38.90 -9.42
CA LEU A 37 61.59 37.73 -9.31
C LEU A 37 62.32 37.40 -10.60
N THR A 38 61.64 37.55 -11.75
CA THR A 38 62.25 37.31 -13.04
C THR A 38 63.33 38.36 -13.36
N ALA A 39 63.09 39.63 -13.01
CA ALA A 39 64.05 40.70 -13.15
C ALA A 39 65.31 40.43 -12.26
N LEU A 40 65.12 39.98 -11.04
CA LEU A 40 66.24 39.59 -10.17
C LEU A 40 67.01 38.37 -10.68
N MET A 41 66.37 37.42 -11.34
CA MET A 41 67.02 36.30 -12.01
C MET A 41 67.84 36.72 -13.21
N GLU A 42 67.45 37.80 -13.92
CA GLU A 42 68.25 38.38 -14.97
C GLU A 42 69.46 39.12 -14.43
N GLU A 43 69.31 39.94 -13.35
CA GLU A 43 70.44 40.56 -12.64
C GLU A 43 71.42 39.52 -12.11
N PHE A 44 70.96 38.36 -11.67
CA PHE A 44 71.77 37.25 -11.16
C PHE A 44 72.75 36.72 -12.22
N LYS A 45 72.43 36.77 -13.51
CA LYS A 45 73.33 36.33 -14.58
C LYS A 45 74.65 37.09 -14.61
N SER A 46 74.66 38.36 -14.18
CA SER A 46 75.85 39.26 -14.13
C SER A 46 76.67 39.16 -12.85
N VAL A 47 76.34 38.30 -11.89
CA VAL A 47 77.01 38.15 -10.57
C VAL A 47 78.31 37.32 -10.73
N ALA A 48 79.34 37.71 -9.97
CA ALA A 48 80.66 37.02 -9.97
C ALA A 48 80.51 35.52 -9.55
N PRO A 49 81.32 34.62 -10.17
CA PRO A 49 81.19 33.18 -9.99
C PRO A 49 81.22 32.70 -8.54
N GLU A 50 81.98 33.38 -7.68
CA GLU A 50 82.16 33.03 -6.27
C GLU A 50 80.89 33.24 -5.40
N LEU A 51 80.03 34.17 -5.77
CA LEU A 51 78.84 34.51 -5.06
C LEU A 51 77.56 33.85 -5.68
N LYS A 52 77.71 33.25 -6.84
CA LYS A 52 76.55 32.65 -7.56
C LYS A 52 75.85 31.54 -6.77
N ARG A 53 76.60 30.74 -6.01
CA ARG A 53 76.03 29.63 -5.24
C ARG A 53 75.13 30.15 -4.11
N GLU A 54 75.59 31.15 -3.34
CA GLU A 54 74.85 31.73 -2.24
C GLU A 54 73.59 32.49 -2.70
N PHE A 55 73.73 33.36 -3.71
CA PHE A 55 72.59 34.09 -4.26
C PHE A 55 71.60 33.19 -4.95
N GLY A 56 72.05 32.15 -5.66
CA GLY A 56 71.17 31.18 -6.29
C GLY A 56 70.28 30.43 -5.28
N GLN A 57 70.84 30.06 -4.11
CA GLN A 57 70.06 29.43 -3.04
C GLN A 57 69.03 30.39 -2.45
N LYS A 58 69.40 31.65 -2.21
CA LYS A 58 68.50 32.69 -1.65
C LYS A 58 67.39 33.02 -2.64
N LEU A 59 67.66 33.10 -3.95
CA LEU A 59 66.69 33.39 -4.98
C LEU A 59 65.69 32.22 -5.18
N ASN A 60 66.17 30.98 -5.08
CA ASN A 60 65.33 29.81 -5.16
C ASN A 60 64.45 29.67 -3.88
N ASN A 61 64.97 30.00 -2.74
CA ASN A 61 64.20 30.07 -1.50
C ASN A 61 63.10 31.12 -1.56
N LEU A 62 63.40 32.36 -2.07
CA LEU A 62 62.39 33.39 -2.27
C LEU A 62 61.28 32.93 -3.23
N LYS A 63 61.65 32.25 -4.34
CA LYS A 63 60.69 31.73 -5.33
C LYS A 63 59.77 30.69 -4.65
N ASN A 64 60.34 29.73 -3.92
CA ASN A 64 59.57 28.68 -3.27
C ASN A 64 58.61 29.26 -2.21
N ARG A 65 59.14 30.16 -1.35
CA ARG A 65 58.31 30.82 -0.32
C ARG A 65 57.18 31.67 -0.94
N THR A 66 57.44 32.36 -2.03
CA THR A 66 56.40 33.11 -2.79
C THR A 66 55.31 32.19 -3.26
N GLN A 67 55.69 31.02 -3.86
CA GLN A 67 54.73 30.04 -4.37
C GLN A 67 53.91 29.40 -3.25
N GLU A 68 54.57 29.00 -2.17
CA GLU A 68 53.92 28.42 -0.98
C GLU A 68 52.93 29.41 -0.35
N ARG A 69 53.31 30.69 -0.22
CA ARG A 69 52.45 31.74 0.32
C ARG A 69 51.21 31.96 -0.51
N ILE A 70 51.36 32.01 -1.87
CA ILE A 70 50.25 32.14 -2.80
C ILE A 70 49.28 30.95 -2.69
N ASN A 71 49.82 29.73 -2.60
CA ASN A 71 48.98 28.53 -2.48
C ASN A 71 48.24 28.50 -1.13
N ALA A 72 48.90 28.85 -0.02
CA ALA A 72 48.28 28.92 1.29
C ALA A 72 47.14 29.97 1.35
N LEU A 73 47.35 31.15 0.74
CA LEU A 73 46.34 32.19 0.67
C LEU A 73 45.16 31.82 -0.21
N ARG A 74 45.39 31.08 -1.32
CA ARG A 74 44.30 30.51 -2.14
C ARG A 74 43.48 29.52 -1.37
N GLY A 75 44.14 28.62 -0.61
CA GLY A 75 43.44 27.65 0.26
C GLY A 75 42.55 28.35 1.28
N GLN A 76 43.12 29.33 2.05
CA GLN A 76 42.40 30.08 3.06
C GLN A 76 41.16 30.82 2.52
N LEU A 77 41.25 31.43 1.31
CA LEU A 77 40.14 32.10 0.68
C LEU A 77 39.10 31.09 0.08
N ALA A 78 39.55 29.93 -0.35
CA ALA A 78 38.65 28.87 -0.82
C ALA A 78 37.86 28.26 0.35
N ASP A 79 38.51 28.02 1.49
CA ASP A 79 37.89 27.51 2.72
C ASP A 79 36.89 28.54 3.29
N ALA A 80 37.27 29.84 3.30
CA ALA A 80 36.37 30.93 3.73
C ALA A 80 35.16 31.10 2.78
N ALA A 81 35.33 30.84 1.48
CA ALA A 81 34.22 30.84 0.52
C ALA A 81 33.39 29.58 0.58
N GLY A 82 33.99 28.45 0.98
CA GLY A 82 33.29 27.16 1.16
C GLY A 82 32.34 27.12 2.34
N ASP A 83 32.70 27.82 3.43
CA ASP A 83 31.86 27.87 4.64
C ASP A 83 30.63 28.77 4.50
N SER A 84 30.58 29.63 3.46
CA SER A 84 29.39 30.44 3.11
C SER A 84 28.41 29.71 2.20
N SER A 85 28.72 28.51 1.73
CA SER A 85 27.84 27.66 0.93
C SER A 85 27.07 26.64 1.78
N GLN A 86 26.62 26.98 3.00
CA GLN A 86 25.40 26.32 3.47
C GLN A 86 24.36 26.57 2.37
N ARG A 87 24.07 25.53 1.59
CA ARG A 87 22.98 25.55 0.62
C ARG A 87 21.70 25.82 1.42
N ILE A 88 21.36 27.09 1.55
CA ILE A 88 20.04 27.46 2.03
C ILE A 88 19.08 26.80 1.02
N PRO A 89 18.24 25.84 1.46
CA PRO A 89 17.28 25.24 0.55
C PRO A 89 16.45 26.36 -0.07
N ASP A 90 16.22 26.25 -1.36
CA ASP A 90 15.38 27.21 -2.10
C ASP A 90 13.95 27.10 -1.57
N MET A 91 13.59 28.01 -0.67
CA MET A 91 12.27 28.04 -0.01
C MET A 91 11.14 28.50 -0.98
N SER A 92 11.48 28.91 -2.20
CA SER A 92 10.47 29.23 -3.23
C SER A 92 10.00 27.99 -4.00
N ARG A 93 10.73 26.87 -3.88
CA ARG A 93 10.31 25.61 -4.51
C ARG A 93 9.20 24.98 -3.68
N PRO A 94 8.14 24.45 -4.34
CA PRO A 94 7.16 23.67 -3.64
C PRO A 94 7.86 22.48 -2.96
N GLY A 95 7.45 22.15 -1.74
CA GLY A 95 7.90 20.94 -1.04
C GLY A 95 7.61 19.71 -1.90
N SER A 96 8.35 18.63 -1.69
CA SER A 96 7.98 17.34 -2.26
C SER A 96 6.59 17.00 -1.74
N ALA A 97 5.63 16.78 -2.64
CA ALA A 97 4.33 16.30 -2.23
C ALA A 97 4.55 14.96 -1.48
N GLU A 98 4.04 14.87 -0.26
CA GLU A 98 3.96 13.57 0.40
C GLU A 98 3.02 12.69 -0.44
N GLU A 99 3.53 11.56 -0.90
CA GLU A 99 2.71 10.57 -1.58
C GLU A 99 1.72 10.00 -0.54
N LEU A 100 0.46 10.38 -0.67
CA LEU A 100 -0.59 9.80 0.14
C LEU A 100 -0.74 8.32 -0.26
N GLY A 101 -0.63 7.43 0.71
CA GLY A 101 -0.93 6.03 0.49
C GLY A 101 -2.41 5.82 0.14
N SER A 102 -2.72 4.73 -0.56
CA SER A 102 -4.09 4.32 -0.88
C SER A 102 -4.51 3.12 -0.04
N ARG A 103 -5.81 2.95 0.13
CA ARG A 103 -6.36 1.72 0.69
C ARG A 103 -6.50 0.67 -0.40
N HIS A 104 -6.19 -0.57 -0.06
CA HIS A 104 -6.40 -1.69 -0.97
C HIS A 104 -7.89 -1.78 -1.40
N PRO A 105 -8.21 -2.02 -2.68
CA PRO A 105 -9.60 -2.03 -3.17
C PRO A 105 -10.51 -3.04 -2.43
N ILE A 106 -9.99 -4.17 -1.98
CA ILE A 106 -10.74 -5.10 -1.14
C ILE A 106 -11.13 -4.46 0.19
N SER A 107 -10.23 -3.72 0.83
CA SER A 107 -10.55 -3.00 2.07
C SER A 107 -11.59 -1.90 1.85
N LEU A 108 -11.51 -1.18 0.73
CA LEU A 108 -12.51 -0.17 0.37
C LEU A 108 -13.90 -0.77 0.23
N VAL A 109 -14.02 -1.88 -0.51
CA VAL A 109 -15.30 -2.57 -0.71
C VAL A 109 -15.81 -3.19 0.58
N THR A 110 -14.93 -3.82 1.37
CA THR A 110 -15.30 -4.38 2.69
C THR A 110 -15.87 -3.29 3.59
N ASN A 111 -15.20 -2.14 3.72
CA ASN A 111 -15.67 -1.03 4.55
C ASN A 111 -17.03 -0.49 4.06
N GLN A 112 -17.21 -0.37 2.75
CA GLN A 112 -18.47 0.07 2.18
C GLN A 112 -19.61 -0.90 2.50
N ILE A 113 -19.37 -2.22 2.35
CA ILE A 113 -20.38 -3.24 2.67
C ILE A 113 -20.72 -3.19 4.16
N VAL A 114 -19.71 -3.10 5.02
CA VAL A 114 -19.89 -2.98 6.48
C VAL A 114 -20.73 -1.74 6.82
N GLU A 115 -20.44 -0.60 6.20
CA GLU A 115 -21.18 0.64 6.43
C GLU A 115 -22.64 0.50 6.02
N VAL A 116 -22.93 -0.08 4.84
CA VAL A 116 -24.30 -0.29 4.35
C VAL A 116 -25.12 -1.12 5.35
N PHE A 117 -24.58 -2.26 5.80
CA PHE A 117 -25.29 -3.13 6.74
C PHE A 117 -25.35 -2.54 8.17
N SER A 118 -24.35 -1.75 8.58
CA SER A 118 -24.42 -1.03 9.86
C SER A 118 -25.59 -0.05 9.92
N ARG A 119 -25.92 0.60 8.81
CA ARG A 119 -27.12 1.45 8.70
C ARG A 119 -28.43 0.67 8.85
N LEU A 120 -28.41 -0.64 8.52
CA LEU A 120 -29.53 -1.56 8.77
C LEU A 120 -29.51 -2.17 10.17
N GLY A 121 -28.60 -1.73 11.05
CA GLY A 121 -28.49 -2.20 12.43
C GLY A 121 -27.71 -3.49 12.61
N TYR A 122 -26.90 -3.90 11.64
CA TYR A 122 -26.00 -5.04 11.81
C TYR A 122 -24.75 -4.61 12.57
N THR A 123 -24.26 -5.49 13.42
CA THR A 123 -22.97 -5.38 14.11
C THR A 123 -21.94 -6.30 13.45
N VAL A 124 -20.68 -5.92 13.50
CA VAL A 124 -19.59 -6.75 12.98
C VAL A 124 -19.23 -7.81 14.01
N ALA A 125 -19.18 -9.07 13.58
CA ALA A 125 -18.69 -10.18 14.37
C ALA A 125 -17.43 -10.77 13.72
N GLU A 126 -16.45 -11.12 14.53
CA GLU A 126 -15.17 -11.70 14.11
C GLU A 126 -14.96 -13.07 14.74
N GLY A 127 -14.15 -13.91 14.09
CA GLY A 127 -13.81 -15.25 14.57
C GLY A 127 -12.53 -15.78 13.96
N PRO A 128 -12.04 -16.93 14.44
CA PRO A 128 -10.78 -17.52 14.01
C PRO A 128 -10.83 -18.01 12.56
N GLU A 129 -9.67 -18.04 11.90
CA GLU A 129 -9.50 -18.63 10.56
C GLU A 129 -9.29 -20.14 10.62
N ILE A 130 -8.75 -20.63 11.74
CA ILE A 130 -8.57 -22.05 12.01
C ILE A 130 -9.75 -22.51 12.84
N GLU A 131 -10.47 -23.50 12.35
CA GLU A 131 -11.74 -23.95 12.89
C GLU A 131 -11.80 -25.48 13.01
N ASP A 132 -12.76 -25.97 13.75
CA ASP A 132 -13.12 -27.37 13.82
C ASP A 132 -14.28 -27.71 12.85
N ASP A 133 -14.52 -29.02 12.66
CA ASP A 133 -15.61 -29.51 11.83
C ASP A 133 -16.98 -29.03 12.29
N TRP A 134 -17.20 -28.92 13.59
CA TRP A 134 -18.48 -28.50 14.14
C TRP A 134 -18.91 -27.14 13.61
N HIS A 135 -18.06 -26.14 13.80
CA HIS A 135 -18.38 -24.77 13.42
C HIS A 135 -18.41 -24.54 11.90
N VAL A 136 -17.64 -25.31 11.13
CA VAL A 136 -17.62 -25.14 9.66
C VAL A 136 -18.73 -25.92 8.98
N PHE A 137 -19.05 -27.13 9.43
CA PHE A 137 -19.95 -28.01 8.72
C PHE A 137 -21.11 -28.50 9.56
N SER A 138 -20.88 -29.20 10.70
CA SER A 138 -21.92 -29.96 11.39
C SER A 138 -23.03 -29.08 11.97
N ALA A 139 -22.68 -27.94 12.62
CA ALA A 139 -23.68 -26.98 13.14
C ALA A 139 -24.50 -26.28 12.05
N ARG A 140 -24.12 -26.44 10.78
CA ARG A 140 -24.73 -25.83 9.60
C ARG A 140 -25.48 -26.86 8.73
N ASN A 141 -25.87 -27.98 9.32
CA ASN A 141 -26.66 -29.02 8.64
C ASN A 141 -25.98 -29.66 7.41
N PHE A 142 -24.63 -29.63 7.34
CA PHE A 142 -23.90 -30.37 6.30
C PHE A 142 -23.88 -31.86 6.64
N PRO A 143 -24.38 -32.73 5.77
CA PRO A 143 -24.27 -34.17 5.99
C PRO A 143 -22.81 -34.65 5.97
N PRO A 144 -22.48 -35.78 6.64
CA PRO A 144 -21.11 -36.28 6.72
C PRO A 144 -20.45 -36.54 5.37
N GLU A 145 -21.23 -36.94 4.36
CA GLU A 145 -20.77 -37.31 3.02
C GLU A 145 -20.82 -36.11 2.04
N HIS A 146 -21.08 -34.90 2.53
CA HIS A 146 -21.17 -33.75 1.65
C HIS A 146 -19.82 -33.45 0.96
N PRO A 147 -19.78 -33.22 -0.37
CA PRO A 147 -18.52 -33.01 -1.10
C PRO A 147 -17.66 -31.85 -0.56
N ALA A 148 -18.27 -30.80 0.00
CA ALA A 148 -17.53 -29.68 0.61
C ALA A 148 -16.64 -30.07 1.78
N ARG A 149 -16.87 -31.27 2.39
CA ARG A 149 -16.03 -31.85 3.42
C ARG A 149 -14.82 -32.61 2.86
N ASP A 150 -14.71 -32.74 1.54
CA ASP A 150 -13.59 -33.44 0.92
C ASP A 150 -12.31 -32.59 0.99
N MET A 151 -11.17 -33.29 1.07
CA MET A 151 -9.84 -32.67 1.00
C MET A 151 -9.57 -31.95 -0.32
N GLN A 152 -10.35 -32.23 -1.37
CA GLN A 152 -10.23 -31.57 -2.65
C GLN A 152 -10.68 -30.09 -2.56
N ASP A 153 -11.65 -29.80 -1.67
CA ASP A 153 -12.23 -28.45 -1.53
C ASP A 153 -11.82 -27.73 -0.23
N THR A 154 -11.26 -28.44 0.74
CA THR A 154 -10.96 -27.94 2.09
C THR A 154 -9.49 -28.16 2.46
N PHE A 155 -8.86 -27.14 3.05
CA PHE A 155 -7.53 -27.27 3.63
C PHE A 155 -7.60 -27.76 5.07
N PHE A 156 -7.27 -29.03 5.30
CA PHE A 156 -7.15 -29.60 6.63
C PHE A 156 -5.75 -29.39 7.20
N ILE A 157 -5.68 -28.93 8.46
CA ILE A 157 -4.44 -28.78 9.23
C ILE A 157 -4.15 -30.06 10.01
N ALA A 158 -5.19 -30.65 10.59
CA ALA A 158 -5.12 -31.93 11.31
C ALA A 158 -6.36 -32.77 11.05
N LYS A 159 -6.23 -34.08 11.25
CA LYS A 159 -7.31 -35.07 11.21
C LYS A 159 -7.39 -35.78 12.55
N ASN A 160 -8.62 -36.11 12.97
CA ASN A 160 -8.90 -36.87 14.21
C ASN A 160 -8.37 -36.19 15.50
N PRO A 161 -8.86 -35.05 15.97
CA PRO A 161 -10.06 -34.35 15.45
C PRO A 161 -9.72 -33.51 14.22
N ASP A 162 -10.72 -33.25 13.36
CA ASP A 162 -10.58 -32.44 12.17
C ASP A 162 -10.43 -30.96 12.53
N VAL A 163 -9.28 -30.40 12.17
CA VAL A 163 -8.94 -28.97 12.27
C VAL A 163 -8.62 -28.48 10.87
N LEU A 164 -9.26 -27.38 10.45
CA LEU A 164 -9.21 -26.92 9.07
C LEU A 164 -9.18 -25.39 8.98
N LEU A 165 -8.79 -24.89 7.82
CA LEU A 165 -9.00 -23.48 7.48
C LEU A 165 -10.45 -23.30 7.06
N ARG A 166 -11.14 -22.29 7.63
CA ARG A 166 -12.56 -22.06 7.33
C ARG A 166 -12.80 -21.80 5.84
N THR A 167 -13.78 -22.48 5.28
CA THR A 167 -14.20 -22.35 3.88
C THR A 167 -15.24 -21.24 3.69
N HIS A 168 -15.80 -20.73 4.77
CA HIS A 168 -16.82 -19.68 4.84
C HIS A 168 -16.66 -18.88 6.13
N THR A 169 -17.19 -17.68 6.17
CA THR A 169 -17.27 -16.90 7.41
C THR A 169 -18.47 -17.30 8.29
N SER A 170 -19.27 -18.27 7.86
CA SER A 170 -20.44 -18.77 8.60
C SER A 170 -20.08 -19.43 9.93
N SER A 171 -18.84 -19.90 10.12
CA SER A 171 -18.37 -20.36 11.43
C SER A 171 -18.51 -19.28 12.51
N ILE A 172 -18.36 -18.00 12.12
CA ILE A 172 -18.57 -16.86 13.01
C ILE A 172 -20.06 -16.73 13.38
N GLN A 173 -20.97 -17.04 12.45
CA GLN A 173 -22.41 -17.03 12.72
C GLN A 173 -22.75 -18.10 13.76
N VAL A 174 -22.21 -19.32 13.63
CA VAL A 174 -22.36 -20.40 14.60
C VAL A 174 -21.89 -19.96 15.98
N ARG A 175 -20.67 -19.44 16.09
CA ARG A 175 -20.10 -18.91 17.33
C ARG A 175 -20.93 -17.77 17.92
N THR A 176 -21.58 -16.97 17.09
CA THR A 176 -22.47 -15.90 17.54
C THR A 176 -23.77 -16.49 18.14
N MET A 177 -24.38 -17.46 17.47
CA MET A 177 -25.57 -18.15 17.97
C MET A 177 -25.33 -18.90 19.28
N GLU A 178 -24.14 -19.45 19.48
CA GLU A 178 -23.74 -20.11 20.74
C GLU A 178 -23.58 -19.11 21.91
N ARG A 179 -23.17 -17.88 21.63
CA ARG A 179 -22.83 -16.87 22.66
C ARG A 179 -23.99 -15.98 23.04
N GLN A 180 -24.93 -15.73 22.14
CA GLN A 180 -26.05 -14.82 22.38
C GLN A 180 -27.38 -15.38 21.87
N LYS A 181 -28.45 -14.96 22.52
CA LYS A 181 -29.81 -15.31 22.12
C LYS A 181 -30.38 -14.26 21.17
N PRO A 182 -31.36 -14.63 20.32
CA PRO A 182 -32.07 -13.64 19.50
C PRO A 182 -32.67 -12.50 20.34
N PRO A 183 -32.71 -11.25 19.79
CA PRO A 183 -32.41 -10.95 18.37
C PRO A 183 -30.93 -10.92 18.02
N ILE A 184 -30.55 -11.55 16.91
CA ILE A 184 -29.19 -11.58 16.37
C ILE A 184 -29.19 -10.86 15.02
N ARG A 185 -28.32 -9.86 14.84
CA ARG A 185 -28.16 -9.15 13.58
C ARG A 185 -26.68 -8.82 13.39
N VAL A 186 -25.97 -9.67 12.65
CA VAL A 186 -24.52 -9.59 12.50
C VAL A 186 -24.07 -9.73 11.05
N ILE A 187 -22.95 -9.08 10.72
CA ILE A 187 -22.17 -9.36 9.54
C ILE A 187 -20.78 -9.86 9.93
N CYS A 188 -20.28 -10.80 9.18
CA CYS A 188 -19.07 -11.55 9.46
C CYS A 188 -18.07 -11.39 8.29
N PRO A 189 -17.30 -10.27 8.22
CA PRO A 189 -16.25 -10.13 7.24
C PRO A 189 -15.04 -10.97 7.61
N GLY A 190 -14.37 -11.56 6.60
CA GLY A 190 -13.15 -12.29 6.85
C GLY A 190 -12.59 -13.02 5.64
N ARG A 191 -11.34 -13.48 5.78
CA ARG A 191 -10.70 -14.35 4.80
C ARG A 191 -11.23 -15.76 4.93
N VAL A 192 -11.33 -16.43 3.79
CA VAL A 192 -11.75 -17.83 3.69
C VAL A 192 -10.82 -18.56 2.73
N PHE A 193 -10.79 -19.88 2.83
CA PHE A 193 -9.80 -20.71 2.19
C PHE A 193 -10.48 -21.88 1.49
N ARG A 194 -10.19 -22.08 0.21
CA ARG A 194 -10.69 -23.23 -0.56
C ARG A 194 -9.58 -23.81 -1.39
N ASN A 195 -9.49 -25.11 -1.44
CA ASN A 195 -8.46 -25.81 -2.21
C ASN A 195 -8.80 -25.81 -3.70
N GLU A 196 -8.84 -24.64 -4.29
CA GLU A 196 -9.15 -24.41 -5.70
C GLU A 196 -7.90 -23.95 -6.46
N ALA A 197 -7.82 -24.31 -7.74
CA ALA A 197 -6.77 -23.83 -8.64
C ALA A 197 -6.92 -22.33 -8.89
N ILE A 198 -5.80 -21.60 -8.72
CA ILE A 198 -5.77 -20.15 -8.95
C ILE A 198 -6.00 -19.85 -10.43
N SER A 199 -6.95 -18.95 -10.72
CA SER A 199 -7.33 -18.51 -12.06
C SER A 199 -7.76 -17.04 -12.04
N TYR A 200 -8.09 -16.50 -13.20
CA TYR A 200 -8.65 -15.15 -13.28
C TYR A 200 -10.03 -14.97 -12.61
N ARG A 201 -10.66 -16.05 -12.17
CA ARG A 201 -11.99 -16.07 -11.52
C ARG A 201 -12.01 -16.68 -10.13
N ALA A 202 -10.99 -17.44 -9.74
CA ALA A 202 -10.91 -18.16 -8.48
C ALA A 202 -9.53 -18.01 -7.87
N HIS A 203 -9.48 -17.99 -6.55
CA HIS A 203 -8.25 -17.99 -5.77
C HIS A 203 -8.44 -18.85 -4.51
N CYS A 204 -7.38 -19.52 -4.09
CA CYS A 204 -7.45 -20.39 -2.90
C CYS A 204 -7.65 -19.61 -1.59
N ILE A 205 -7.39 -18.31 -1.59
CA ILE A 205 -7.68 -17.37 -0.50
C ILE A 205 -8.55 -16.26 -1.10
N PHE A 206 -9.65 -15.92 -0.44
CA PHE A 206 -10.47 -14.77 -0.82
C PHE A 206 -11.20 -14.21 0.40
N HIS A 207 -11.89 -13.07 0.24
CA HIS A 207 -12.61 -12.42 1.30
C HIS A 207 -14.12 -12.62 1.12
N GLN A 208 -14.78 -12.95 2.20
CA GLN A 208 -16.22 -13.14 2.23
C GLN A 208 -16.85 -12.26 3.31
N ILE A 209 -18.05 -11.77 3.04
CA ILE A 209 -18.90 -11.15 4.05
C ILE A 209 -20.20 -11.92 4.07
N GLU A 210 -20.52 -12.49 5.22
CA GLU A 210 -21.81 -13.13 5.44
C GLU A 210 -22.62 -12.37 6.46
N GLY A 211 -23.94 -12.33 6.28
CA GLY A 211 -24.88 -11.74 7.22
C GLY A 211 -25.80 -12.77 7.80
N LEU A 212 -26.20 -12.58 9.06
CA LEU A 212 -27.19 -13.37 9.77
C LEU A 212 -28.15 -12.43 10.50
N TYR A 213 -29.44 -12.61 10.27
CA TYR A 213 -30.49 -11.97 11.04
C TYR A 213 -31.48 -13.01 11.56
N ILE A 214 -31.64 -13.08 12.87
CA ILE A 214 -32.57 -13.97 13.57
C ILE A 214 -33.41 -13.15 14.55
N ASP A 215 -34.73 -13.21 14.43
CA ASP A 215 -35.68 -12.57 15.33
C ASP A 215 -37.03 -13.25 15.24
N GLU A 216 -38.04 -12.80 16.00
CA GLU A 216 -39.41 -13.25 15.86
C GLU A 216 -40.03 -12.72 14.55
N GLY A 217 -40.61 -13.62 13.75
CA GLY A 217 -41.38 -13.25 12.55
C GLY A 217 -40.57 -12.74 11.36
N VAL A 218 -39.27 -13.02 11.31
CA VAL A 218 -38.41 -12.66 10.16
C VAL A 218 -38.83 -13.46 8.94
N SER A 219 -38.96 -12.80 7.79
CA SER A 219 -39.48 -13.37 6.56
C SER A 219 -38.53 -13.26 5.36
N PHE A 220 -38.82 -14.01 4.30
CA PHE A 220 -38.10 -13.90 3.02
C PHE A 220 -38.26 -12.52 2.37
N ALA A 221 -39.33 -11.78 2.68
CA ALA A 221 -39.53 -10.40 2.22
C ALA A 221 -38.50 -9.46 2.85
N ASP A 222 -38.20 -9.64 4.14
CA ASP A 222 -37.16 -8.86 4.85
C ASP A 222 -35.79 -9.11 4.27
N LEU A 223 -35.47 -10.37 3.95
CA LEU A 223 -34.26 -10.74 3.21
C LEU A 223 -34.17 -10.01 1.88
N LYS A 224 -35.22 -10.11 1.06
CA LYS A 224 -35.26 -9.46 -0.27
C LYS A 224 -35.08 -7.96 -0.17
N GLN A 225 -35.73 -7.30 0.80
CA GLN A 225 -35.62 -5.87 0.99
C GLN A 225 -34.22 -5.44 1.43
N SER A 226 -33.60 -6.19 2.34
CA SER A 226 -32.24 -5.94 2.81
C SER A 226 -31.22 -6.04 1.67
N ILE A 227 -31.36 -7.07 0.82
CA ILE A 227 -30.49 -7.26 -0.35
C ILE A 227 -30.73 -6.18 -1.42
N LEU A 228 -31.99 -5.79 -1.66
CA LEU A 228 -32.27 -4.72 -2.61
C LEU A 228 -31.70 -3.38 -2.14
N TYR A 229 -31.78 -3.06 -0.85
CA TYR A 229 -31.14 -1.89 -0.27
C TYR A 229 -29.62 -1.93 -0.48
N PHE A 230 -28.99 -3.03 -0.13
CA PHE A 230 -27.56 -3.25 -0.40
C PHE A 230 -27.19 -3.05 -1.87
N ALA A 231 -27.95 -3.64 -2.78
CA ALA A 231 -27.67 -3.55 -4.21
C ALA A 231 -27.74 -2.10 -4.73
N LYS A 232 -28.69 -1.32 -4.25
CA LYS A 232 -28.81 0.10 -4.61
C LYS A 232 -27.67 0.95 -4.07
N GLU A 233 -27.27 0.74 -2.82
CA GLU A 233 -26.16 1.47 -2.18
C GLU A 233 -24.80 1.19 -2.85
N VAL A 234 -24.58 -0.03 -3.32
CA VAL A 234 -23.28 -0.43 -3.88
C VAL A 234 -23.21 -0.23 -5.40
N PHE A 235 -24.31 -0.51 -6.13
CA PHE A 235 -24.34 -0.49 -7.59
C PHE A 235 -25.16 0.66 -8.19
N GLY A 236 -25.79 1.48 -7.35
CA GLY A 236 -26.54 2.67 -7.72
C GLY A 236 -28.06 2.49 -7.65
N GLU A 237 -28.78 3.62 -7.56
CA GLU A 237 -30.23 3.66 -7.34
C GLU A 237 -31.07 2.86 -8.35
N ASN A 238 -30.58 2.73 -9.59
CA ASN A 238 -31.26 1.98 -10.65
C ASN A 238 -30.98 0.47 -10.61
N ALA A 239 -30.17 -0.01 -9.63
CA ALA A 239 -29.89 -1.41 -9.49
C ALA A 239 -31.16 -2.20 -9.15
N THR A 240 -31.37 -3.27 -9.88
CA THR A 240 -32.45 -4.23 -9.64
C THR A 240 -31.84 -5.59 -9.30
N ILE A 241 -32.56 -6.38 -8.52
CA ILE A 241 -32.14 -7.74 -8.17
C ILE A 241 -33.09 -8.76 -8.77
N ARG A 242 -32.53 -9.93 -9.05
CA ARG A 242 -33.27 -11.13 -9.43
C ARG A 242 -32.80 -12.25 -8.50
N MET A 243 -33.78 -12.93 -7.87
CA MET A 243 -33.52 -14.10 -7.03
C MET A 243 -33.87 -15.35 -7.79
N ARG A 244 -32.91 -16.26 -7.93
CA ARG A 244 -33.10 -17.56 -8.59
C ARG A 244 -33.12 -18.64 -7.50
N PRO A 245 -34.09 -19.57 -7.48
CA PRO A 245 -34.07 -20.69 -6.55
C PRO A 245 -32.75 -21.45 -6.62
N SER A 246 -32.23 -21.81 -5.48
CA SER A 246 -30.99 -22.59 -5.32
C SER A 246 -31.13 -23.52 -4.12
N TYR A 247 -30.12 -24.33 -3.84
CA TYR A 247 -30.07 -25.21 -2.70
C TYR A 247 -28.80 -25.01 -1.90
N PHE A 248 -28.95 -24.81 -0.59
CA PHE A 248 -27.85 -24.85 0.37
C PHE A 248 -28.30 -25.69 1.59
N PRO A 249 -27.41 -26.52 2.19
CA PRO A 249 -27.78 -27.37 3.32
C PRO A 249 -28.30 -26.62 4.55
N PHE A 250 -27.93 -25.34 4.68
CA PHE A 250 -28.15 -24.50 5.85
C PHE A 250 -29.29 -23.49 5.69
N THR A 251 -29.92 -23.43 4.52
CA THR A 251 -31.05 -22.52 4.27
C THR A 251 -32.16 -23.17 3.47
N GLU A 252 -33.45 -22.88 3.81
CA GLU A 252 -34.63 -23.29 3.08
C GLU A 252 -35.77 -22.27 3.31
N PRO A 253 -36.32 -21.60 2.27
CA PRO A 253 -35.88 -21.62 0.86
C PRO A 253 -34.55 -20.90 0.66
N SER A 254 -33.79 -21.37 -0.33
CA SER A 254 -32.53 -20.79 -0.73
C SER A 254 -32.61 -20.10 -2.10
N ALA A 255 -31.79 -19.09 -2.30
CA ALA A 255 -31.69 -18.40 -3.58
C ALA A 255 -30.27 -17.87 -3.87
N GLU A 256 -29.94 -17.81 -5.13
CA GLU A 256 -28.83 -17.01 -5.65
C GLU A 256 -29.35 -15.65 -6.12
N VAL A 257 -28.62 -14.60 -5.83
CA VAL A 257 -29.00 -13.23 -6.16
C VAL A 257 -28.14 -12.71 -7.29
N ASP A 258 -28.81 -12.29 -8.36
CA ASP A 258 -28.21 -11.57 -9.45
C ASP A 258 -28.57 -10.07 -9.35
N VAL A 259 -27.60 -9.19 -9.65
CA VAL A 259 -27.85 -7.76 -9.85
C VAL A 259 -27.87 -7.43 -11.34
N SER A 260 -28.68 -6.45 -11.74
CA SER A 260 -28.64 -5.92 -13.11
C SER A 260 -27.26 -5.39 -13.46
N CYS A 261 -26.74 -5.77 -14.62
CA CYS A 261 -25.41 -5.33 -15.06
C CYS A 261 -25.40 -3.82 -15.28
N ASN A 262 -24.69 -3.09 -14.45
CA ASN A 262 -24.54 -1.63 -14.52
C ASN A 262 -23.77 -1.16 -15.76
N LEU A 263 -22.86 -2.00 -16.31
CA LEU A 263 -22.06 -1.67 -17.49
C LEU A 263 -22.89 -1.60 -18.78
N CYS A 264 -23.91 -2.42 -18.91
CA CYS A 264 -24.75 -2.46 -20.10
C CYS A 264 -26.21 -2.06 -19.82
N GLY A 265 -26.54 -1.66 -18.60
CA GLY A 265 -27.90 -1.32 -18.20
C GLY A 265 -28.90 -2.49 -18.40
N GLY A 266 -28.46 -3.73 -18.21
CA GLY A 266 -29.25 -4.93 -18.38
C GLY A 266 -29.43 -5.41 -19.83
N LYS A 267 -28.84 -4.74 -20.82
CA LYS A 267 -28.99 -5.09 -22.27
C LYS A 267 -28.19 -6.32 -22.71
N GLY A 268 -27.23 -6.74 -21.90
CA GLY A 268 -26.29 -7.81 -22.24
C GLY A 268 -24.95 -7.28 -22.79
N CYS A 269 -23.84 -7.76 -22.25
CA CYS A 269 -22.46 -7.45 -22.67
C CYS A 269 -21.54 -8.63 -22.39
N ASN A 270 -20.27 -8.52 -22.79
CA ASN A 270 -19.26 -9.56 -22.55
C ASN A 270 -19.06 -9.88 -21.06
N VAL A 271 -19.21 -8.89 -20.17
CA VAL A 271 -19.03 -9.08 -18.71
C VAL A 271 -20.16 -9.92 -18.13
N CYS A 272 -21.40 -9.65 -18.49
CA CYS A 272 -22.57 -10.44 -18.08
C CYS A 272 -22.88 -11.61 -19.07
N LYS A 273 -21.98 -11.88 -20.02
CA LYS A 273 -22.14 -12.95 -21.04
C LYS A 273 -23.47 -12.87 -21.80
N GLY A 274 -23.91 -11.66 -22.13
CA GLY A 274 -25.14 -11.42 -22.84
C GLY A 274 -26.42 -11.52 -22.00
N THR A 275 -26.33 -11.90 -20.72
CA THR A 275 -27.53 -12.15 -19.89
C THR A 275 -28.16 -10.87 -19.32
N GLY A 276 -27.40 -9.80 -19.21
CA GLY A 276 -27.80 -8.58 -18.50
C GLY A 276 -27.74 -8.67 -16.96
N TRP A 277 -27.36 -9.82 -16.41
CA TRP A 277 -27.36 -10.11 -14.98
C TRP A 277 -26.00 -10.62 -14.50
N LEU A 278 -25.66 -10.31 -13.24
CA LEU A 278 -24.41 -10.68 -12.60
C LEU A 278 -24.70 -11.25 -11.21
N GLU A 279 -24.36 -12.50 -11.00
CA GLU A 279 -24.48 -13.15 -9.68
C GLU A 279 -23.53 -12.50 -8.68
N ILE A 280 -24.05 -12.15 -7.51
CA ILE A 280 -23.30 -11.46 -6.46
C ILE A 280 -23.27 -12.18 -5.10
N MET A 281 -24.29 -12.98 -4.78
CA MET A 281 -24.37 -13.67 -3.50
C MET A 281 -25.34 -14.86 -3.51
N GLY A 282 -25.14 -15.77 -2.54
CA GLY A 282 -26.14 -16.74 -2.12
C GLY A 282 -26.87 -16.25 -0.87
N CYS A 283 -28.13 -16.64 -0.69
CA CYS A 283 -28.93 -16.28 0.48
C CYS A 283 -30.09 -17.28 0.71
N GLY A 284 -30.73 -17.18 1.85
CA GLY A 284 -31.93 -17.97 2.16
C GLY A 284 -32.42 -17.78 3.60
N MET A 285 -33.57 -18.38 3.89
CA MET A 285 -34.06 -18.48 5.26
C MET A 285 -33.24 -19.54 5.98
N VAL A 286 -32.83 -19.27 7.22
CA VAL A 286 -32.03 -20.21 8.03
C VAL A 286 -32.87 -21.48 8.26
N ASP A 287 -32.28 -22.64 7.97
CA ASP A 287 -32.93 -23.92 8.16
C ASP A 287 -33.23 -24.13 9.66
N PRO A 288 -34.46 -24.60 10.04
CA PRO A 288 -34.82 -24.90 11.43
C PRO A 288 -33.81 -25.80 12.12
N ASN A 289 -33.20 -26.78 11.43
CA ASN A 289 -32.19 -27.66 12.01
C ASN A 289 -30.93 -26.88 12.43
N VAL A 290 -30.55 -25.84 11.69
CA VAL A 290 -29.43 -24.97 12.06
C VAL A 290 -29.74 -24.19 13.34
N LEU A 291 -30.96 -23.67 13.48
CA LEU A 291 -31.37 -22.95 14.69
C LEU A 291 -31.33 -23.91 15.90
N GLU A 292 -31.96 -25.07 15.76
CA GLU A 292 -32.03 -26.10 16.82
C GLU A 292 -30.64 -26.63 17.23
N ALA A 293 -29.76 -26.89 16.26
CA ALA A 293 -28.38 -27.32 16.53
C ALA A 293 -27.57 -26.27 17.32
N ASN A 294 -27.94 -25.00 17.21
CA ASN A 294 -27.32 -23.89 17.95
C ASN A 294 -28.16 -23.45 19.18
N GLY A 295 -29.13 -24.24 19.63
CA GLY A 295 -29.90 -23.99 20.84
C GLY A 295 -30.91 -22.84 20.73
N ILE A 296 -31.38 -22.53 19.52
CA ILE A 296 -32.37 -21.50 19.23
C ILE A 296 -33.71 -22.19 18.86
N ASP A 297 -34.80 -21.85 19.54
CA ASP A 297 -36.13 -22.41 19.29
C ASP A 297 -36.67 -21.97 17.93
N SER A 298 -36.67 -22.88 16.95
CA SER A 298 -37.13 -22.65 15.59
C SER A 298 -38.64 -22.43 15.47
N LYS A 299 -39.42 -22.75 16.49
CA LYS A 299 -40.85 -22.45 16.50
C LYS A 299 -41.16 -21.03 16.91
N LYS A 300 -40.24 -20.38 17.61
CA LYS A 300 -40.37 -19.01 18.05
C LYS A 300 -39.63 -18.05 17.13
N TYR A 301 -38.44 -18.42 16.70
CA TYR A 301 -37.55 -17.55 15.92
C TYR A 301 -37.40 -18.05 14.49
N SER A 302 -37.31 -17.12 13.58
CA SER A 302 -36.94 -17.34 12.19
C SER A 302 -35.80 -16.40 11.81
N GLY A 303 -35.14 -16.68 10.75
CA GLY A 303 -34.03 -15.81 10.31
C GLY A 303 -33.65 -16.02 8.86
N PHE A 304 -32.79 -15.18 8.37
CA PHE A 304 -32.17 -15.33 7.08
C PHE A 304 -30.66 -15.12 7.17
N ALA A 305 -29.97 -15.73 6.19
CA ALA A 305 -28.54 -15.55 5.98
C ALA A 305 -28.24 -15.23 4.51
N PHE A 306 -27.16 -14.54 4.29
CA PHE A 306 -26.62 -14.26 2.95
C PHE A 306 -25.09 -14.26 3.00
N GLY A 307 -24.44 -14.54 1.85
CA GLY A 307 -22.97 -14.54 1.75
C GLY A 307 -22.51 -14.08 0.39
N MET A 308 -21.51 -13.18 0.37
CA MET A 308 -20.93 -12.60 -0.83
C MET A 308 -19.41 -12.60 -0.80
N GLY A 309 -18.80 -12.84 -1.98
CA GLY A 309 -17.36 -12.68 -2.17
C GLY A 309 -17.00 -11.22 -2.43
N VAL A 310 -16.12 -10.66 -1.60
CA VAL A 310 -15.74 -9.24 -1.70
C VAL A 310 -15.04 -8.94 -3.01
N GLU A 311 -14.16 -9.85 -3.48
CA GLU A 311 -13.47 -9.72 -4.76
C GLU A 311 -14.45 -9.64 -5.92
N ARG A 312 -15.53 -10.43 -5.87
CA ARG A 312 -16.54 -10.41 -6.92
C ARG A 312 -17.24 -9.06 -6.99
N ILE A 313 -17.60 -8.50 -5.86
CA ILE A 313 -18.19 -7.14 -5.78
C ILE A 313 -17.18 -6.09 -6.26
N ALA A 314 -15.92 -6.18 -5.82
CA ALA A 314 -14.86 -5.26 -6.23
C ALA A 314 -14.59 -5.32 -7.75
N MET A 315 -14.53 -6.53 -8.33
CA MET A 315 -14.39 -6.71 -9.78
C MET A 315 -15.51 -6.02 -10.56
N LEU A 316 -16.73 -6.16 -10.09
CA LEU A 316 -17.90 -5.54 -10.74
C LEU A 316 -17.91 -4.03 -10.59
N LYS A 317 -17.57 -3.53 -9.40
CA LYS A 317 -17.55 -2.10 -9.09
C LYS A 317 -16.45 -1.35 -9.86
N TYR A 318 -15.25 -1.90 -9.90
CA TYR A 318 -14.08 -1.26 -10.48
C TYR A 318 -13.73 -1.74 -11.91
N GLY A 319 -14.51 -2.66 -12.46
CA GLY A 319 -14.27 -3.19 -13.82
C GLY A 319 -13.01 -4.04 -13.94
N VAL A 320 -12.50 -4.59 -12.84
CA VAL A 320 -11.31 -5.47 -12.83
C VAL A 320 -11.67 -6.81 -13.43
N LYS A 321 -10.88 -7.26 -14.41
CA LYS A 321 -11.19 -8.48 -15.19
C LYS A 321 -10.49 -9.73 -14.67
N ASP A 322 -9.48 -9.56 -13.83
CA ASP A 322 -8.64 -10.65 -13.32
C ASP A 322 -8.52 -10.52 -11.80
N LEU A 323 -9.06 -11.51 -11.09
CA LEU A 323 -9.08 -11.56 -9.63
C LEU A 323 -7.67 -11.59 -9.02
N ARG A 324 -6.69 -12.16 -9.72
CA ARG A 324 -5.30 -12.30 -9.23
C ARG A 324 -4.66 -10.96 -8.95
N LEU A 325 -5.05 -9.88 -9.65
CA LEU A 325 -4.53 -8.53 -9.44
C LEU A 325 -4.73 -8.03 -8.00
N TYR A 326 -5.72 -8.51 -7.29
CA TYR A 326 -5.92 -8.19 -5.87
C TYR A 326 -4.90 -8.84 -4.92
N PHE A 327 -4.15 -9.84 -5.40
CA PHE A 327 -3.22 -10.64 -4.59
C PHE A 327 -1.76 -10.52 -5.03
N GLU A 328 -1.49 -9.98 -6.23
CA GLU A 328 -0.14 -9.88 -6.80
C GLU A 328 0.67 -8.71 -6.24
N ASN A 329 0.04 -7.81 -5.48
CA ASN A 329 0.66 -6.61 -4.90
C ASN A 329 1.39 -5.72 -5.96
N ASP A 330 0.86 -5.65 -7.18
CA ASP A 330 1.39 -4.80 -8.25
C ASP A 330 1.11 -3.33 -7.93
N VAL A 331 2.16 -2.56 -7.67
CA VAL A 331 2.08 -1.15 -7.31
C VAL A 331 1.35 -0.33 -8.39
N ARG A 332 1.52 -0.66 -9.68
CA ARG A 332 0.81 0.01 -10.79
C ARG A 332 -0.70 -0.19 -10.72
N PHE A 333 -1.13 -1.36 -10.26
CA PHE A 333 -2.55 -1.63 -10.01
C PHE A 333 -3.05 -0.87 -8.79
N LEU A 334 -2.29 -0.88 -7.69
CA LEU A 334 -2.68 -0.24 -6.44
C LEU A 334 -2.76 1.28 -6.57
N HIS A 335 -1.85 1.92 -7.30
CA HIS A 335 -1.89 3.37 -7.57
C HIS A 335 -3.14 3.85 -8.31
N GLN A 336 -3.90 2.96 -8.95
CA GLN A 336 -5.19 3.34 -9.55
C GLN A 336 -6.25 3.71 -8.50
N PHE A 337 -6.00 3.43 -7.23
CA PHE A 337 -6.91 3.67 -6.11
C PHE A 337 -6.44 4.80 -5.18
N ASP A 338 -5.36 5.52 -5.50
CA ASP A 338 -4.77 6.57 -4.64
C ASP A 338 -5.74 7.73 -4.33
N THR A 339 -6.73 7.95 -5.18
CA THR A 339 -7.73 9.00 -5.02
C THR A 339 -9.01 8.55 -4.30
N VAL A 340 -9.10 7.26 -3.95
CA VAL A 340 -10.26 6.70 -3.25
C VAL A 340 -9.93 6.63 -1.75
N LEU A 341 -10.38 7.62 -1.00
CA LEU A 341 -10.20 7.72 0.46
C LEU A 341 -11.37 7.10 1.22
#